data_d113a5ebab7821091d43fc92a21426bd
#
_entry.id   d113a5ebab7821091d43fc92a21426bd
#
_cell.length_a   1.000
_cell.length_b   1.000
_cell.length_c   1.000
_cell.angle_alpha   90.00
_cell.angle_beta   90.00
_cell.angle_gamma   90.00
#
_symmetry.space_group_name_H-M   'P 1'
#
loop_
_entity.id
_entity.type
_entity.pdbx_description
1 polymer ?
#
loop_
_entity_poly.entity_id
_entity_poly.type
_entity_poly.pdbx_seq_one_letter_code
_entity_poly.pdbx_strand_id
1 'polypeptide(L)'
;MGSNASDRQQQIRALFDQYIELYASRDERLSSHFSANFSGYTGSGDFLVNDLGAWQKITRQDFAQVPERIRIEMLDLLLQDLSPEVVVATALLRIHLPHGGESLAKEAVRLVLIFRLEDDAWKIVHSGISVAYHVTHENEVYPLKSLQERTRALEALVEERTQALHSSEVLYRQLTEDARDVHWKADRDLVITYISPADERLRGFKADEVIGHPALDMLTSEDAARVK
;
A
#
# COMPACT_ATOMS: atom_id res chain seq x y z
N MET A 1 41.81 -14.31 -24.23
CA MET A 1 40.58 -14.69 -23.42
C MET A 1 39.98 -13.50 -22.68
N GLY A 2 40.72 -12.45 -22.31
CA GLY A 2 40.17 -11.31 -21.53
C GLY A 2 39.26 -10.33 -22.31
N SER A 3 39.52 -10.11 -23.60
CA SER A 3 38.74 -9.18 -24.44
C SER A 3 37.29 -9.61 -24.59
N ASN A 4 37.02 -10.88 -24.77
CA ASN A 4 35.65 -11.40 -24.99
C ASN A 4 34.75 -11.34 -23.77
N ALA A 5 35.30 -11.40 -22.55
CA ALA A 5 34.50 -11.30 -21.29
C ALA A 5 34.13 -9.84 -20.99
N SER A 6 35.05 -8.90 -21.21
CA SER A 6 34.79 -7.47 -21.02
C SER A 6 33.73 -6.96 -21.99
N ASP A 7 33.80 -7.34 -23.26
CA ASP A 7 32.82 -6.96 -24.29
C ASP A 7 31.43 -7.50 -23.96
N ARG A 8 31.36 -8.76 -23.47
CA ARG A 8 30.09 -9.38 -23.02
C ARG A 8 29.48 -8.62 -21.84
N GLN A 9 30.29 -8.33 -20.83
CA GLN A 9 29.78 -7.58 -19.66
C GLN A 9 29.27 -6.17 -20.04
N GLN A 10 30.00 -5.51 -20.97
CA GLN A 10 29.54 -4.21 -21.48
C GLN A 10 28.24 -4.33 -22.27
N GLN A 11 28.08 -5.39 -23.07
CA GLN A 11 26.83 -5.67 -23.79
C GLN A 11 25.68 -5.95 -22.85
N ILE A 12 25.88 -6.80 -21.83
CA ILE A 12 24.84 -7.09 -20.81
C ILE A 12 24.51 -5.85 -20.01
N ARG A 13 25.49 -5.02 -19.68
CA ARG A 13 25.23 -3.74 -19.01
C ARG A 13 24.30 -2.85 -19.84
N ALA A 14 24.57 -2.71 -21.13
CA ALA A 14 23.72 -1.91 -22.03
C ALA A 14 22.29 -2.47 -22.13
N LEU A 15 22.14 -3.81 -22.19
CA LEU A 15 20.82 -4.47 -22.19
C LEU A 15 20.09 -4.28 -20.87
N PHE A 16 20.79 -4.31 -19.75
CA PHE A 16 20.22 -4.04 -18.43
C PHE A 16 19.75 -2.58 -18.33
N ASP A 17 20.56 -1.63 -18.76
CA ASP A 17 20.20 -0.21 -18.76
C ASP A 17 18.97 0.05 -19.66
N GLN A 18 18.89 -0.62 -20.81
CA GLN A 18 17.74 -0.58 -21.71
C GLN A 18 16.47 -1.18 -21.04
N TYR A 19 16.62 -2.31 -20.34
CA TYR A 19 15.52 -2.90 -19.56
C TYR A 19 14.97 -1.91 -18.52
N ILE A 20 15.87 -1.26 -17.75
CA ILE A 20 15.48 -0.26 -16.75
C ILE A 20 14.75 0.92 -17.39
N GLU A 21 15.24 1.41 -18.54
CA GLU A 21 14.61 2.53 -19.25
C GLU A 21 13.22 2.16 -19.79
N LEU A 22 13.06 0.99 -20.42
CA LEU A 22 11.78 0.50 -20.92
C LEU A 22 10.77 0.30 -19.78
N TYR A 23 11.23 -0.26 -18.67
CA TYR A 23 10.39 -0.43 -17.49
C TYR A 23 9.99 0.92 -16.89
N ALA A 24 10.91 1.86 -16.74
CA ALA A 24 10.66 3.19 -16.22
C ALA A 24 9.68 4.00 -17.08
N SER A 25 9.79 3.86 -18.40
CA SER A 25 8.92 4.55 -19.36
C SER A 25 7.60 3.84 -19.65
N ARG A 26 7.35 2.67 -19.02
CA ARG A 26 6.13 1.84 -19.21
C ARG A 26 5.97 1.35 -20.65
N ASP A 27 7.10 1.08 -21.32
CA ASP A 27 7.13 0.70 -22.73
C ASP A 27 6.89 -0.81 -22.91
N GLU A 28 5.86 -1.18 -23.66
CA GLU A 28 5.51 -2.58 -23.92
C GLU A 28 6.59 -3.36 -24.70
N ARG A 29 7.53 -2.67 -25.38
CA ARG A 29 8.68 -3.29 -26.01
C ARG A 29 9.59 -4.04 -25.02
N LEU A 30 9.45 -3.77 -23.73
CA LEU A 30 10.09 -4.54 -22.68
C LEU A 30 9.88 -6.05 -22.88
N SER A 31 8.68 -6.45 -23.29
CA SER A 31 8.31 -7.86 -23.51
C SER A 31 9.17 -8.59 -24.53
N SER A 32 9.77 -7.89 -25.48
CA SER A 32 10.63 -8.50 -26.52
C SER A 32 12.00 -8.96 -26.02
N HIS A 33 12.41 -8.51 -24.85
CA HIS A 33 13.69 -8.88 -24.23
C HIS A 33 13.65 -10.23 -23.50
N PHE A 34 12.45 -10.77 -23.27
CA PHE A 34 12.31 -12.03 -22.54
C PHE A 34 12.37 -13.25 -23.48
N SER A 35 12.90 -14.34 -22.95
CA SER A 35 12.89 -15.65 -23.60
C SER A 35 11.50 -16.26 -23.61
N ALA A 36 11.20 -17.09 -24.60
CA ALA A 36 10.01 -17.95 -24.58
C ALA A 36 10.04 -18.93 -23.38
N ASN A 37 11.23 -19.36 -22.98
CA ASN A 37 11.45 -20.20 -21.78
C ASN A 37 11.79 -19.32 -20.58
N PHE A 38 10.82 -18.54 -20.13
CA PHE A 38 10.94 -17.59 -19.03
C PHE A 38 10.41 -18.15 -17.72
N SER A 39 11.04 -17.77 -16.62
CA SER A 39 10.51 -17.91 -15.26
C SER A 39 10.78 -16.65 -14.43
N GLY A 40 10.01 -16.43 -13.37
CA GLY A 40 10.26 -15.28 -12.51
C GLY A 40 9.32 -15.18 -11.32
N TYR A 41 9.52 -14.13 -10.54
CA TYR A 41 8.62 -13.74 -9.45
C TYR A 41 8.63 -12.22 -9.28
N THR A 42 7.54 -11.69 -8.75
CA THR A 42 7.36 -10.26 -8.47
C THR A 42 7.50 -9.98 -6.98
N GLY A 43 7.82 -8.73 -6.63
CA GLY A 43 7.97 -8.31 -5.23
C GLY A 43 6.68 -8.31 -4.40
N SER A 44 5.51 -8.36 -5.07
CA SER A 44 4.19 -8.29 -4.45
C SER A 44 3.41 -9.60 -4.48
N GLY A 45 3.92 -10.63 -5.21
CA GLY A 45 3.25 -11.92 -5.34
C GLY A 45 3.88 -13.00 -4.50
N ASP A 46 3.07 -13.92 -3.98
CA ASP A 46 3.46 -15.14 -3.29
C ASP A 46 3.49 -16.37 -4.23
N PHE A 47 3.56 -16.12 -5.54
CA PHE A 47 3.53 -17.14 -6.59
C PHE A 47 4.72 -17.00 -7.55
N LEU A 48 5.03 -18.11 -8.21
CA LEU A 48 6.03 -18.15 -9.27
C LEU A 48 5.36 -18.05 -10.64
N VAL A 49 6.00 -17.31 -11.54
CA VAL A 49 5.61 -17.21 -12.94
C VAL A 49 6.53 -18.13 -13.75
N ASN A 50 5.94 -19.04 -14.51
CA ASN A 50 6.66 -20.07 -15.26
C ASN A 50 6.43 -19.99 -16.77
N ASP A 51 5.78 -18.94 -17.26
CA ASP A 51 5.61 -18.70 -18.69
C ASP A 51 5.63 -17.20 -19.03
N LEU A 52 6.02 -16.91 -20.27
CA LEU A 52 6.17 -15.55 -20.76
C LEU A 52 4.82 -14.82 -20.87
N GLY A 53 3.72 -15.52 -21.19
CA GLY A 53 2.39 -14.90 -21.35
C GLY A 53 1.85 -14.38 -20.02
N ALA A 54 2.00 -15.17 -18.97
CA ALA A 54 1.65 -14.75 -17.60
C ALA A 54 2.50 -13.53 -17.16
N TRP A 55 3.81 -13.54 -17.46
CA TRP A 55 4.69 -12.42 -17.15
C TRP A 55 4.27 -11.14 -17.88
N GLN A 56 3.97 -11.23 -19.18
CA GLN A 56 3.49 -10.10 -19.98
C GLN A 56 2.18 -9.52 -19.44
N LYS A 57 1.28 -10.39 -18.97
CA LYS A 57 0.01 -9.96 -18.35
C LYS A 57 0.26 -9.18 -17.07
N ILE A 58 1.15 -9.67 -16.20
CA ILE A 58 1.51 -9.00 -14.95
C ILE A 58 2.18 -7.65 -15.25
N THR A 59 3.10 -7.59 -16.20
CA THR A 59 3.77 -6.35 -16.60
C THR A 59 2.77 -5.30 -17.12
N ARG A 60 1.80 -5.71 -17.93
CA ARG A 60 0.73 -4.80 -18.40
C ARG A 60 -0.15 -4.31 -17.25
N GLN A 61 -0.47 -5.16 -16.28
CA GLN A 61 -1.21 -4.76 -15.09
C GLN A 61 -0.43 -3.75 -14.24
N ASP A 62 0.87 -3.96 -14.04
CA ASP A 62 1.75 -3.02 -13.36
C ASP A 62 1.79 -1.66 -14.08
N PHE A 63 1.96 -1.67 -15.39
CA PHE A 63 1.96 -0.44 -16.21
C PHE A 63 0.61 0.28 -16.18
N ALA A 64 -0.50 -0.44 -16.17
CA ALA A 64 -1.84 0.15 -16.08
C ALA A 64 -2.12 0.76 -14.71
N GLN A 65 -1.55 0.20 -13.65
CA GLN A 65 -1.71 0.70 -12.29
C GLN A 65 -0.99 2.03 -12.06
N VAL A 66 0.17 2.22 -12.70
CA VAL A 66 0.96 3.47 -12.68
C VAL A 66 1.40 3.76 -14.11
N PRO A 67 0.52 4.41 -14.94
CA PRO A 67 0.79 4.62 -16.36
C PRO A 67 1.84 5.69 -16.64
N GLU A 68 2.09 6.59 -15.69
CA GLU A 68 3.11 7.61 -15.83
C GLU A 68 4.52 7.02 -15.68
N ARG A 69 5.47 7.70 -16.30
CA ARG A 69 6.89 7.39 -16.14
C ARG A 69 7.28 7.41 -14.66
N ILE A 70 7.95 6.36 -14.21
CA ILE A 70 8.57 6.31 -12.88
C ILE A 70 10.06 6.66 -12.95
N ARG A 71 10.61 7.07 -11.82
CA ARG A 71 12.05 7.27 -11.69
C ARG A 71 12.67 6.09 -10.96
N ILE A 72 13.67 5.47 -11.58
CA ILE A 72 14.46 4.39 -11.00
C ILE A 72 15.88 4.90 -10.75
N GLU A 73 16.31 4.83 -9.52
CA GLU A 73 17.67 5.17 -9.09
C GLU A 73 18.47 3.87 -8.92
N MET A 74 19.52 3.70 -9.72
CA MET A 74 20.45 2.60 -9.59
C MET A 74 21.39 2.87 -8.42
N LEU A 75 21.36 2.02 -7.40
CA LEU A 75 22.24 2.13 -6.23
C LEU A 75 23.50 1.29 -6.44
N ASP A 76 23.34 0.07 -6.98
CA ASP A 76 24.45 -0.83 -7.27
C ASP A 76 24.07 -1.84 -8.36
N LEU A 77 25.06 -2.34 -9.11
CA LEU A 77 24.89 -3.37 -10.14
C LEU A 77 26.11 -4.28 -10.19
N LEU A 78 25.87 -5.56 -9.94
CA LEU A 78 26.86 -6.62 -10.07
C LEU A 78 26.52 -7.50 -11.28
N LEU A 79 27.50 -7.71 -12.17
CA LEU A 79 27.41 -8.66 -13.28
C LEU A 79 28.32 -9.85 -13.01
N GLN A 80 27.77 -11.05 -13.14
CA GLN A 80 28.48 -12.30 -12.91
C GLN A 80 28.35 -13.22 -14.13
N ASP A 81 29.42 -13.50 -14.78
CA ASP A 81 29.49 -14.52 -15.83
C ASP A 81 29.42 -15.93 -15.22
N LEU A 82 28.37 -16.68 -15.53
CA LEU A 82 28.28 -18.10 -15.14
C LEU A 82 28.85 -19.01 -16.22
N SER A 83 28.66 -18.62 -17.48
CA SER A 83 29.22 -19.29 -18.64
C SER A 83 29.39 -18.29 -19.80
N PRO A 84 29.98 -18.67 -20.94
CA PRO A 84 30.02 -17.80 -22.13
C PRO A 84 28.62 -17.35 -22.61
N GLU A 85 27.58 -18.09 -22.28
CA GLU A 85 26.21 -17.90 -22.76
C GLU A 85 25.24 -17.47 -21.64
N VAL A 86 25.71 -17.36 -20.39
CA VAL A 86 24.84 -17.03 -19.24
C VAL A 86 25.50 -15.98 -18.35
N VAL A 87 24.81 -14.89 -18.14
CA VAL A 87 25.20 -13.80 -17.21
C VAL A 87 24.08 -13.49 -16.26
N VAL A 88 24.41 -13.35 -14.98
CA VAL A 88 23.50 -12.87 -13.94
C VAL A 88 23.78 -11.40 -13.68
N ALA A 89 22.74 -10.59 -13.73
CA ALA A 89 22.75 -9.19 -13.28
C ALA A 89 21.98 -9.09 -11.96
N THR A 90 22.65 -8.65 -10.90
CA THR A 90 22.04 -8.39 -9.60
C THR A 90 22.13 -6.89 -9.32
N ALA A 91 21.00 -6.23 -9.16
CA ALA A 91 20.93 -4.81 -8.94
C ALA A 91 20.25 -4.46 -7.63
N LEU A 92 20.69 -3.37 -7.04
CA LEU A 92 20.02 -2.68 -5.94
C LEU A 92 19.47 -1.35 -6.48
N LEU A 93 18.18 -1.17 -6.37
CA LEU A 93 17.44 -0.05 -6.97
C LEU A 93 16.61 0.66 -5.94
N ARG A 94 16.26 1.92 -6.21
CA ARG A 94 15.20 2.65 -5.53
C ARG A 94 14.17 3.12 -6.54
N ILE A 95 12.89 2.83 -6.28
CA ILE A 95 11.79 3.16 -7.18
C ILE A 95 11.01 4.34 -6.61
N HIS A 96 10.84 5.39 -7.41
CA HIS A 96 10.08 6.59 -7.06
C HIS A 96 8.83 6.65 -7.94
N LEU A 97 7.66 6.53 -7.32
CA LEU A 97 6.37 6.66 -8.01
C LEU A 97 5.92 8.11 -8.09
N PRO A 98 5.23 8.54 -9.16
CA PRO A 98 4.79 9.94 -9.34
C PRO A 98 3.85 10.43 -8.24
N HIS A 99 2.96 9.56 -7.77
CA HIS A 99 1.95 9.85 -6.74
C HIS A 99 2.07 8.94 -5.51
N GLY A 100 3.17 8.20 -5.39
CA GLY A 100 3.46 7.32 -4.27
C GLY A 100 3.98 8.10 -3.08
N GLY A 101 3.40 7.87 -1.89
CA GLY A 101 3.93 8.39 -0.65
C GLY A 101 5.40 7.99 -0.44
N GLU A 102 6.10 8.70 0.44
CA GLU A 102 7.54 8.52 0.75
C GLU A 102 7.95 7.08 1.13
N SER A 103 7.00 6.18 1.37
CA SER A 103 7.26 4.82 1.88
C SER A 103 8.04 3.95 0.90
N LEU A 104 7.60 3.87 -0.38
CA LEU A 104 8.29 3.05 -1.39
C LEU A 104 9.63 3.66 -1.83
N ALA A 105 9.75 4.99 -1.80
CA ALA A 105 10.99 5.69 -2.12
C ALA A 105 12.10 5.46 -1.08
N LYS A 106 11.75 5.00 0.12
CA LYS A 106 12.73 4.72 1.21
C LYS A 106 13.29 3.30 1.15
N GLU A 107 12.61 2.39 0.47
CA GLU A 107 12.99 0.98 0.45
C GLU A 107 13.86 0.64 -0.75
N ALA A 108 14.92 -0.14 -0.52
CA ALA A 108 15.73 -0.67 -1.58
C ALA A 108 15.07 -1.91 -2.18
N VAL A 109 15.01 -1.96 -3.49
CA VAL A 109 14.51 -3.08 -4.28
C VAL A 109 15.68 -3.86 -4.84
N ARG A 110 15.68 -5.17 -4.68
CA ARG A 110 16.64 -6.08 -5.29
C ARG A 110 16.03 -6.66 -6.56
N LEU A 111 16.76 -6.52 -7.67
CA LEU A 111 16.40 -7.08 -8.96
C LEU A 111 17.47 -8.05 -9.40
N VAL A 112 17.08 -9.26 -9.77
CA VAL A 112 17.95 -10.25 -10.40
C VAL A 112 17.42 -10.53 -11.79
N LEU A 113 18.26 -10.36 -12.81
CA LEU A 113 17.99 -10.78 -14.18
C LEU A 113 19.04 -11.81 -14.59
N ILE A 114 18.59 -12.91 -15.20
CA ILE A 114 19.47 -13.89 -15.82
C ILE A 114 19.34 -13.74 -17.32
N PHE A 115 20.42 -13.36 -17.95
CA PHE A 115 20.56 -13.27 -19.39
C PHE A 115 21.15 -14.56 -19.94
N ARG A 116 20.58 -15.07 -21.02
CA ARG A 116 21.08 -16.21 -21.77
C ARG A 116 21.18 -15.86 -23.26
N LEU A 117 22.26 -16.28 -23.89
CA LEU A 117 22.43 -16.15 -25.33
C LEU A 117 21.60 -17.22 -26.03
N GLU A 118 20.62 -16.80 -26.85
CA GLU A 118 19.72 -17.64 -27.66
C GLU A 118 19.75 -17.12 -29.10
N ASP A 119 20.11 -18.00 -30.04
CA ASP A 119 20.14 -17.66 -31.47
C ASP A 119 20.84 -16.33 -31.75
N ASP A 120 22.04 -16.17 -31.19
CA ASP A 120 22.91 -14.98 -31.27
C ASP A 120 22.33 -13.70 -30.64
N ALA A 121 21.22 -13.81 -29.88
CA ALA A 121 20.61 -12.71 -29.14
C ALA A 121 20.54 -12.99 -27.63
N TRP A 122 20.88 -11.99 -26.82
CA TRP A 122 20.74 -12.11 -25.38
C TRP A 122 19.27 -11.93 -24.99
N LYS A 123 18.72 -12.90 -24.25
CA LYS A 123 17.35 -12.91 -23.73
C LYS A 123 17.34 -13.03 -22.22
N ILE A 124 16.36 -12.41 -21.58
CA ILE A 124 16.10 -12.57 -20.14
C ILE A 124 15.29 -13.85 -19.95
N VAL A 125 15.91 -14.83 -19.28
CA VAL A 125 15.29 -16.13 -18.98
C VAL A 125 14.72 -16.20 -17.57
N HIS A 126 15.15 -15.29 -16.70
CA HIS A 126 14.63 -15.18 -15.33
C HIS A 126 14.62 -13.73 -14.87
N SER A 127 13.58 -13.35 -14.15
CA SER A 127 13.47 -12.08 -13.46
C SER A 127 12.94 -12.29 -12.05
N GLY A 128 13.70 -11.86 -11.05
CA GLY A 128 13.29 -11.87 -9.66
C GLY A 128 13.39 -10.48 -9.05
N ILE A 129 12.29 -9.95 -8.55
CA ILE A 129 12.26 -8.68 -7.85
C ILE A 129 11.81 -8.89 -6.40
N SER A 130 12.49 -8.29 -5.44
CA SER A 130 12.14 -8.34 -4.03
C SER A 130 12.43 -7.02 -3.34
N VAL A 131 11.55 -6.65 -2.42
CA VAL A 131 11.77 -5.49 -1.57
C VAL A 131 12.60 -5.90 -0.36
N ALA A 132 13.65 -5.12 -0.05
CA ALA A 132 14.41 -5.34 1.16
C ALA A 132 13.59 -4.83 2.35
N TYR A 133 13.19 -5.72 3.24
CA TYR A 133 12.67 -5.27 4.53
C TYR A 133 13.78 -4.55 5.28
N HIS A 134 13.57 -3.25 5.53
CA HIS A 134 14.46 -2.50 6.41
C HIS A 134 14.28 -2.98 7.84
N VAL A 135 14.99 -4.04 8.15
CA VAL A 135 15.15 -4.46 9.51
C VAL A 135 16.49 -5.10 9.66
N THR A 136 17.46 -4.29 9.91
CA THR A 136 18.73 -4.88 10.28
C THR A 136 19.25 -4.16 11.50
N HIS A 137 18.99 -4.70 12.66
CA HIS A 137 20.01 -4.69 13.67
C HIS A 137 21.18 -5.55 13.14
N GLU A 138 22.41 -5.06 13.25
CA GLU A 138 23.61 -5.84 12.89
C GLU A 138 23.49 -7.25 13.46
N ASN A 139 23.64 -8.28 12.59
CA ASN A 139 23.53 -9.71 12.88
C ASN A 139 22.10 -10.30 12.99
N GLU A 140 21.07 -9.62 12.54
CA GLU A 140 19.72 -10.20 12.49
C GLU A 140 19.42 -10.71 11.07
N VAL A 141 19.21 -12.02 10.93
CA VAL A 141 18.81 -12.65 9.65
C VAL A 141 17.30 -12.54 9.43
N TYR A 142 16.53 -12.62 10.50
CA TYR A 142 15.07 -12.49 10.48
C TYR A 142 14.65 -11.27 11.30
N PRO A 143 13.72 -10.43 10.78
CA PRO A 143 13.32 -9.17 11.43
C PRO A 143 12.42 -9.38 12.67
N LEU A 144 12.77 -10.29 13.55
CA LEU A 144 11.93 -10.66 14.68
C LEU A 144 11.83 -9.55 15.73
N LYS A 145 12.94 -8.88 16.03
CA LYS A 145 12.96 -7.82 17.06
C LYS A 145 12.17 -6.60 16.64
N SER A 146 12.36 -6.11 15.42
CA SER A 146 11.64 -4.94 14.95
C SER A 146 10.17 -5.21 14.69
N LEU A 147 9.79 -6.41 14.27
CA LEU A 147 8.38 -6.81 14.20
C LEU A 147 7.76 -6.81 15.60
N GLN A 148 8.46 -7.37 16.60
CA GLN A 148 8.00 -7.36 17.98
C GLN A 148 7.90 -5.96 18.56
N GLU A 149 8.90 -5.10 18.32
CA GLU A 149 8.89 -3.70 18.75
C GLU A 149 7.76 -2.91 18.10
N ARG A 150 7.54 -3.10 16.80
CA ARG A 150 6.44 -2.46 16.07
C ARG A 150 5.08 -2.95 16.55
N THR A 151 4.93 -4.24 16.83
CA THR A 151 3.70 -4.82 17.38
C THR A 151 3.42 -4.24 18.76
N ARG A 152 4.40 -4.19 19.65
CA ARG A 152 4.25 -3.59 20.98
C ARG A 152 3.91 -2.10 20.93
N ALA A 153 4.53 -1.35 20.02
CA ALA A 153 4.22 0.07 19.83
C ALA A 153 2.79 0.30 19.32
N LEU A 154 2.31 -0.54 18.40
CA LEU A 154 0.94 -0.49 17.91
C LEU A 154 -0.06 -0.89 19.00
N GLU A 155 0.21 -1.93 19.77
CA GLU A 155 -0.61 -2.36 20.91
C GLU A 155 -0.74 -1.25 21.96
N ALA A 156 0.36 -0.60 22.31
CA ALA A 156 0.36 0.53 23.24
C ALA A 156 -0.44 1.72 22.70
N LEU A 157 -0.32 2.04 21.42
CA LEU A 157 -1.10 3.11 20.79
C LEU A 157 -2.61 2.78 20.75
N VAL A 158 -2.98 1.54 20.46
CA VAL A 158 -4.37 1.09 20.47
C VAL A 158 -4.96 1.22 21.87
N GLU A 159 -4.22 0.77 22.90
CA GLU A 159 -4.66 0.88 24.30
C GLU A 159 -4.84 2.34 24.71
N GLU A 160 -3.87 3.23 24.41
CA GLU A 160 -3.97 4.66 24.68
C GLU A 160 -5.21 5.29 24.01
N ARG A 161 -5.45 4.98 22.73
CA ARG A 161 -6.59 5.50 21.98
C ARG A 161 -7.92 4.98 22.51
N THR A 162 -7.98 3.71 22.91
CA THR A 162 -9.16 3.10 23.49
C THR A 162 -9.52 3.74 24.83
N GLN A 163 -8.51 3.97 25.69
CA GLN A 163 -8.72 4.65 26.97
C GLN A 163 -9.16 6.11 26.79
N ALA A 164 -8.55 6.84 25.84
CA ALA A 164 -8.94 8.21 25.54
C ALA A 164 -10.38 8.29 25.02
N LEU A 165 -10.76 7.36 24.13
CA LEU A 165 -12.12 7.28 23.61
C LEU A 165 -13.13 6.98 24.72
N HIS A 166 -12.84 6.00 25.57
CA HIS A 166 -13.69 5.65 26.71
C HIS A 166 -13.86 6.82 27.70
N SER A 167 -12.77 7.51 28.03
CA SER A 167 -12.81 8.68 28.90
C SER A 167 -13.66 9.80 28.28
N SER A 168 -13.52 10.04 26.98
CA SER A 168 -14.33 11.01 26.26
C SER A 168 -15.82 10.63 26.26
N GLU A 169 -16.13 9.35 26.03
CA GLU A 169 -17.51 8.84 26.06
C GLU A 169 -18.15 9.01 27.43
N VAL A 170 -17.43 8.68 28.50
CA VAL A 170 -17.90 8.87 29.88
C VAL A 170 -18.15 10.35 30.16
N LEU A 171 -17.25 11.23 29.77
CA LEU A 171 -17.42 12.67 29.94
C LEU A 171 -18.64 13.20 29.16
N TYR A 172 -18.79 12.81 27.89
CA TYR A 172 -19.96 13.18 27.09
C TYR A 172 -21.27 12.67 27.73
N ARG A 173 -21.28 11.45 28.24
CA ARG A 173 -22.44 10.87 28.91
C ARG A 173 -22.80 11.68 30.17
N GLN A 174 -21.83 12.00 31.02
CA GLN A 174 -22.04 12.82 32.22
C GLN A 174 -22.58 14.21 31.86
N LEU A 175 -21.99 14.87 30.85
CA LEU A 175 -22.44 16.18 30.40
C LEU A 175 -23.89 16.17 29.87
N THR A 176 -24.31 15.09 29.20
CA THR A 176 -25.65 14.96 28.64
C THR A 176 -26.68 14.46 29.68
N GLU A 177 -26.27 13.60 30.62
CA GLU A 177 -27.12 13.06 31.65
C GLU A 177 -27.36 14.06 32.79
N ASP A 178 -26.34 14.83 33.17
CA ASP A 178 -26.41 15.86 34.22
C ASP A 178 -26.93 17.22 33.71
N ALA A 179 -27.04 17.37 32.38
CA ALA A 179 -27.60 18.60 31.81
C ALA A 179 -29.06 18.82 32.27
N ARG A 180 -29.34 20.05 32.67
CA ARG A 180 -30.72 20.49 32.94
C ARG A 180 -31.52 20.69 31.66
N ASP A 181 -30.83 20.87 30.54
CA ASP A 181 -31.44 21.10 29.24
C ASP A 181 -31.62 19.79 28.47
N VAL A 182 -32.71 19.70 27.71
CA VAL A 182 -32.97 18.58 26.83
C VAL A 182 -32.11 18.72 25.57
N HIS A 183 -31.19 17.77 25.34
CA HIS A 183 -30.43 17.66 24.13
C HIS A 183 -31.06 16.63 23.20
N TRP A 184 -31.29 16.99 21.95
CA TRP A 184 -31.84 16.08 20.94
C TRP A 184 -31.15 16.21 19.60
N LYS A 185 -31.24 15.17 18.78
CA LYS A 185 -30.80 15.16 17.37
C LYS A 185 -31.96 14.66 16.52
N ALA A 186 -32.12 15.26 15.34
CA ALA A 186 -33.01 14.79 14.30
C ALA A 186 -32.26 14.52 13.01
N ASP A 187 -32.84 13.73 12.16
CA ASP A 187 -32.39 13.53 10.79
C ASP A 187 -32.83 14.68 9.87
N ARG A 188 -32.65 14.53 8.54
CA ARG A 188 -32.99 15.55 7.53
C ARG A 188 -34.48 15.76 7.39
N ASP A 189 -35.30 14.77 7.79
CA ASP A 189 -36.75 14.80 7.74
C ASP A 189 -37.34 15.29 9.08
N LEU A 190 -36.48 15.82 9.99
CA LEU A 190 -36.82 16.28 11.34
C LEU A 190 -37.38 15.18 12.25
N VAL A 191 -37.06 13.92 11.97
CA VAL A 191 -37.39 12.79 12.85
C VAL A 191 -36.33 12.67 13.93
N ILE A 192 -36.73 12.58 15.18
CA ILE A 192 -35.82 12.50 16.32
C ILE A 192 -35.09 11.17 16.32
N THR A 193 -33.75 11.24 16.28
CA THR A 193 -32.86 10.09 16.31
C THR A 193 -32.17 9.89 17.66
N TYR A 194 -32.15 10.93 18.48
CA TYR A 194 -31.61 10.89 19.85
C TYR A 194 -32.25 11.94 20.70
N ILE A 195 -32.50 11.61 21.97
CA ILE A 195 -32.93 12.56 23.00
C ILE A 195 -32.25 12.21 24.34
N SER A 196 -31.83 13.23 25.08
CA SER A 196 -31.19 13.04 26.38
C SER A 196 -32.16 12.61 27.47
N PRO A 197 -31.70 11.90 28.51
CA PRO A 197 -32.53 11.51 29.66
C PRO A 197 -33.14 12.70 30.45
N ALA A 198 -32.63 13.91 30.20
CA ALA A 198 -33.23 15.12 30.76
C ALA A 198 -34.69 15.31 30.33
N ASP A 199 -35.07 14.77 29.18
CA ASP A 199 -36.43 14.86 28.67
C ASP A 199 -37.43 14.11 29.56
N GLU A 200 -37.11 12.90 30.00
CA GLU A 200 -37.92 12.13 30.93
C GLU A 200 -38.10 12.87 32.26
N ARG A 201 -37.03 13.54 32.75
CA ARG A 201 -37.10 14.33 33.99
C ARG A 201 -37.93 15.60 33.85
N LEU A 202 -37.88 16.26 32.69
CA LEU A 202 -38.53 17.55 32.46
C LEU A 202 -39.95 17.41 31.92
N ARG A 203 -40.18 16.47 31.01
CA ARG A 203 -41.47 16.30 30.32
C ARG A 203 -42.16 14.98 30.61
N GLY A 204 -41.46 14.02 31.22
CA GLY A 204 -42.02 12.72 31.59
C GLY A 204 -42.04 11.69 30.46
N PHE A 205 -41.49 11.99 29.27
CA PHE A 205 -41.48 11.08 28.14
C PHE A 205 -40.16 10.28 28.12
N LYS A 206 -40.25 8.97 27.93
CA LYS A 206 -39.09 8.12 27.75
C LYS A 206 -38.54 8.25 26.35
N ALA A 207 -37.23 7.99 26.19
CA ALA A 207 -36.52 8.10 24.90
C ALA A 207 -37.16 7.22 23.81
N ASP A 208 -37.60 6.01 24.15
CA ASP A 208 -38.29 5.08 23.25
C ASP A 208 -39.64 5.53 22.77
N GLU A 209 -40.29 6.42 23.54
CA GLU A 209 -41.59 7.04 23.17
C GLU A 209 -41.40 8.25 22.23
N VAL A 210 -40.19 8.78 22.13
CA VAL A 210 -39.85 10.03 21.43
C VAL A 210 -39.04 9.78 20.15
N ILE A 211 -38.10 8.83 20.19
CA ILE A 211 -37.27 8.49 19.05
C ILE A 211 -38.15 7.90 17.95
N GLY A 212 -37.92 8.37 16.71
CA GLY A 212 -38.70 7.96 15.54
C GLY A 212 -39.95 8.82 15.27
N HIS A 213 -40.23 9.82 16.13
CA HIS A 213 -41.32 10.76 15.92
C HIS A 213 -40.82 12.11 15.38
N PRO A 214 -41.63 12.85 14.60
CA PRO A 214 -41.27 14.18 14.14
C PRO A 214 -41.02 15.14 15.29
N ALA A 215 -39.96 15.93 15.25
CA ALA A 215 -39.64 16.92 16.27
C ALA A 215 -40.76 17.98 16.46
N LEU A 216 -41.51 18.24 15.39
CA LEU A 216 -42.65 19.18 15.42
C LEU A 216 -43.80 18.69 16.25
N ASP A 217 -44.01 17.38 16.42
CA ASP A 217 -45.08 16.80 17.24
C ASP A 217 -44.85 17.03 18.73
N MET A 218 -43.63 17.45 19.10
CA MET A 218 -43.27 17.77 20.49
C MET A 218 -43.45 19.22 20.86
N LEU A 219 -43.74 20.07 19.87
CA LEU A 219 -44.02 21.50 20.09
C LEU A 219 -45.50 21.69 20.40
N THR A 220 -45.78 22.72 21.18
CA THR A 220 -47.18 23.19 21.29
C THR A 220 -47.69 23.64 19.95
N SER A 221 -48.98 23.58 19.70
CA SER A 221 -49.60 24.01 18.44
C SER A 221 -49.27 25.46 18.07
N GLU A 222 -48.96 26.28 19.05
CA GLU A 222 -48.59 27.70 18.89
C GLU A 222 -47.12 27.85 18.45
N ASP A 223 -46.22 27.02 18.98
CA ASP A 223 -44.79 27.01 18.62
C ASP A 223 -44.53 26.30 17.29
N ALA A 224 -45.28 25.24 16.99
CA ALA A 224 -45.18 24.55 15.69
C ALA A 224 -45.58 25.44 14.50
N ALA A 225 -46.48 26.42 14.71
CA ALA A 225 -46.84 27.40 13.69
C ALA A 225 -45.73 28.46 13.42
N ARG A 226 -44.79 28.65 14.35
CA ARG A 226 -43.68 29.62 14.24
C ARG A 226 -42.44 29.08 13.53
N VAL A 227 -42.33 27.75 13.44
CA VAL A 227 -41.18 27.04 12.88
C VAL A 227 -41.39 26.61 11.41
N LYS A 228 -42.62 26.69 10.91
CA LYS A 228 -43.00 26.56 9.51
C LYS A 228 -42.78 27.87 8.74
#